data_9bb3f5a28aaa627dc0a3adcfb13d9015
#
_entry.id   9bb3f5a28aaa627dc0a3adcfb13d9015
#
_cell.length_a   1.000
_cell.length_b   1.000
_cell.length_c   1.000
_cell.angle_alpha   90.00
_cell.angle_beta   90.00
_cell.angle_gamma   90.00
#
_symmetry.space_group_name_H-M   'P 1'
#
loop_
_entity.id
_entity.type
_entity.pdbx_description
1 polymer ?
#
loop_
_entity_poly.entity_id
_entity_poly.type
_entity_poly.pdbx_seq_one_letter_code
_entity_poly.pdbx_strand_id
1 'polypeptide(L)'
;LHPNDYFILGQRGGIDERWFSSTTWAENGPGTPEDEGLSYVAVDEEGKEKILLRDVVELMGAETVGDALWQKYHRWPMFSKFFDNAGPLPHHIHHRQEHAARVGADGKPEMYFFPSQMNNHGGEFPFTFFGFNPETTKEEVLEALKRFPKGDNSILSRAMAYKLDLDTGWDVPPGVMH
;
A
#
# COMPACT_ATOMS: atom_id res chain seq x y z
N LEU A 1 -15.76 7.78 -2.15
CA LEU A 1 -16.01 7.54 -0.73
C LEU A 1 -16.97 8.58 -0.18
N HIS A 2 -17.94 8.15 0.60
CA HIS A 2 -18.78 9.08 1.33
C HIS A 2 -17.93 9.75 2.42
N PRO A 3 -18.09 11.08 2.67
CA PRO A 3 -17.27 11.77 3.67
C PRO A 3 -17.28 11.12 5.06
N ASN A 4 -18.37 10.50 5.45
CA ASN A 4 -18.50 9.81 6.73
C ASN A 4 -17.62 8.53 6.82
N ASP A 5 -17.21 7.96 5.70
CA ASP A 5 -16.43 6.74 5.68
C ASP A 5 -14.96 7.00 6.00
N TYR A 6 -14.51 8.26 5.92
CA TYR A 6 -13.14 8.64 6.28
C TYR A 6 -12.82 8.53 7.77
N PHE A 7 -13.85 8.59 8.62
CA PHE A 7 -13.68 8.65 10.06
C PHE A 7 -14.07 7.35 10.77
N ILE A 8 -14.48 6.35 10.02
CA ILE A 8 -14.81 5.05 10.59
C ILE A 8 -13.52 4.23 10.64
N LEU A 9 -12.96 4.09 11.83
CA LEU A 9 -11.89 3.14 12.07
C LEU A 9 -12.40 1.74 11.76
N GLY A 10 -11.64 0.98 10.97
CA GLY A 10 -12.00 -0.38 10.61
C GLY A 10 -12.14 -1.27 11.84
N GLN A 11 -13.00 -2.26 11.76
CA GLN A 11 -13.24 -3.23 12.83
C GLN A 11 -12.00 -4.09 13.16
N ARG A 12 -10.94 -3.96 12.40
CA ARG A 12 -9.70 -4.74 12.48
C ARG A 12 -8.58 -4.06 13.28
N GLY A 13 -8.92 -3.35 14.35
CA GLY A 13 -7.93 -2.88 15.31
C GLY A 13 -7.20 -1.59 14.93
N GLY A 14 -7.88 -0.67 14.24
CA GLY A 14 -7.33 0.66 13.95
C GLY A 14 -6.42 0.72 12.73
N ILE A 15 -6.39 -0.34 11.93
CA ILE A 15 -5.85 -0.31 10.58
C ILE A 15 -7.01 -0.11 9.65
N ASP A 16 -7.08 1.04 9.01
CA ASP A 16 -8.12 1.37 8.05
C ASP A 16 -7.50 1.82 6.72
N GLU A 17 -7.79 1.04 5.68
CA GLU A 17 -7.34 1.28 4.32
C GLU A 17 -8.56 1.44 3.41
N ARG A 18 -8.54 2.47 2.56
CA ARG A 18 -9.53 2.68 1.51
C ARG A 18 -8.84 2.57 0.16
N TRP A 19 -9.14 1.50 -0.55
CA TRP A 19 -8.54 1.19 -1.85
C TRP A 19 -9.32 1.83 -2.99
N PHE A 20 -8.60 2.40 -3.95
CA PHE A 20 -9.18 3.07 -5.12
C PHE A 20 -8.56 2.55 -6.40
N SER A 21 -9.38 2.48 -7.43
CA SER A 21 -8.95 2.04 -8.76
C SER A 21 -8.22 0.70 -8.69
N SER A 22 -8.68 -0.20 -7.83
CA SER A 22 -8.03 -1.48 -7.59
C SER A 22 -8.75 -2.61 -8.32
N THR A 23 -7.96 -3.41 -9.01
CA THR A 23 -8.35 -4.72 -9.56
C THR A 23 -7.71 -5.86 -8.77
N THR A 24 -7.06 -5.55 -7.66
CA THR A 24 -6.34 -6.51 -6.82
C THR A 24 -7.18 -6.87 -5.62
N TRP A 25 -7.43 -8.15 -5.44
CA TRP A 25 -8.05 -8.67 -4.23
C TRP A 25 -7.09 -8.59 -3.04
N ALA A 26 -7.59 -8.10 -1.92
CA ALA A 26 -6.82 -7.97 -0.69
C ALA A 26 -7.07 -9.18 0.22
N GLU A 27 -6.13 -10.10 0.29
CA GLU A 27 -6.19 -11.25 1.18
C GLU A 27 -5.86 -10.84 2.62
N ASN A 28 -6.88 -10.77 3.46
CA ASN A 28 -6.76 -10.40 4.89
C ASN A 28 -6.99 -11.58 5.85
N GLY A 29 -6.75 -12.80 5.37
CA GLY A 29 -6.92 -14.02 6.15
C GLY A 29 -8.31 -14.66 6.04
N PRO A 30 -8.63 -15.63 6.91
CA PRO A 30 -9.90 -16.33 6.86
C PRO A 30 -11.10 -15.40 7.00
N GLY A 31 -12.09 -15.54 6.11
CA GLY A 31 -13.29 -14.71 6.10
C GLY A 31 -13.16 -13.40 5.33
N THR A 32 -12.07 -13.19 4.61
CA THR A 32 -11.94 -12.05 3.70
C THR A 32 -13.03 -12.13 2.62
N PRO A 33 -13.85 -11.07 2.41
CA PRO A 33 -14.83 -11.02 1.34
C PRO A 33 -14.21 -11.24 -0.04
N GLU A 34 -14.99 -11.78 -0.97
CA GLU A 34 -14.53 -12.05 -2.35
C GLU A 34 -14.18 -10.78 -3.13
N ASP A 35 -14.72 -9.64 -2.72
CA ASP A 35 -14.49 -8.34 -3.32
C ASP A 35 -13.61 -7.40 -2.47
N GLU A 36 -13.00 -7.90 -1.41
CA GLU A 36 -12.11 -7.09 -0.57
C GLU A 36 -11.00 -6.45 -1.38
N GLY A 37 -10.87 -5.13 -1.26
CA GLY A 37 -9.88 -4.33 -2.01
C GLY A 37 -10.21 -4.10 -3.48
N LEU A 38 -11.25 -4.73 -4.05
CA LEU A 38 -11.66 -4.48 -5.42
C LEU A 38 -12.48 -3.20 -5.54
N SER A 39 -12.26 -2.46 -6.61
CA SER A 39 -13.04 -1.26 -6.92
C SER A 39 -14.18 -1.58 -7.87
N TYR A 40 -15.23 -0.77 -7.79
CA TYR A 40 -16.40 -0.84 -8.65
C TYR A 40 -16.49 0.39 -9.55
N VAL A 41 -17.02 0.21 -10.74
CA VAL A 41 -17.46 1.26 -11.65
C VAL A 41 -18.97 1.38 -11.52
N ALA A 42 -19.48 2.59 -11.30
CA ALA A 42 -20.90 2.85 -11.32
C ALA A 42 -21.41 2.83 -12.76
N VAL A 43 -22.50 2.11 -13.01
CA VAL A 43 -23.14 2.01 -14.33
C VAL A 43 -24.26 3.04 -14.47
N ASP A 44 -24.86 3.42 -13.35
CA ASP A 44 -25.88 4.48 -13.29
C ASP A 44 -25.39 5.71 -12.50
N GLU A 45 -26.09 6.83 -12.66
CA GLU A 45 -25.77 8.08 -11.97
C GLU A 45 -25.96 8.01 -10.44
N GLU A 46 -26.77 7.09 -9.97
CA GLU A 46 -27.08 6.92 -8.56
C GLU A 46 -26.12 5.92 -7.87
N GLY A 47 -25.28 5.22 -8.64
CA GLY A 47 -24.34 4.22 -8.15
C GLY A 47 -24.98 2.95 -7.60
N LYS A 48 -26.24 2.70 -7.95
CA LYS A 48 -26.96 1.48 -7.54
C LYS A 48 -26.54 0.27 -8.34
N GLU A 49 -26.38 0.47 -9.65
CA GLU A 49 -25.82 -0.55 -10.53
C GLU A 49 -24.31 -0.35 -10.63
N LYS A 50 -23.57 -1.39 -10.35
CA LYS A 50 -22.11 -1.36 -10.35
C LYS A 50 -21.52 -2.66 -10.87
N ILE A 51 -20.38 -2.55 -11.52
CA ILE A 51 -19.59 -3.66 -12.04
C ILE A 51 -18.18 -3.58 -11.49
N LEU A 52 -17.51 -4.68 -11.25
CA LEU A 52 -16.12 -4.68 -10.81
C LEU A 52 -15.23 -4.05 -11.88
N LEU A 53 -14.33 -3.16 -11.45
CA LEU A 53 -13.34 -2.54 -12.34
C LEU A 53 -12.49 -3.61 -13.05
N ARG A 54 -12.19 -4.72 -12.36
CA ARG A 54 -11.48 -5.86 -12.93
C ARG A 54 -12.18 -6.39 -14.17
N ASP A 55 -13.50 -6.62 -14.07
CA ASP A 55 -14.30 -7.18 -15.17
C ASP A 55 -14.41 -6.19 -16.33
N VAL A 56 -14.49 -4.88 -16.03
CA VAL A 56 -14.43 -3.83 -17.06
C VAL A 56 -13.08 -3.85 -17.79
N VAL A 57 -11.98 -3.96 -17.06
CA VAL A 57 -10.63 -4.02 -17.66
C VAL A 57 -10.45 -5.29 -18.50
N GLU A 58 -10.96 -6.43 -18.05
CA GLU A 58 -10.92 -7.67 -18.82
C GLU A 58 -11.73 -7.58 -20.13
N LEU A 59 -12.88 -6.92 -20.09
CA LEU A 59 -13.77 -6.77 -21.24
C LEU A 59 -13.26 -5.75 -22.26
N MET A 60 -12.79 -4.59 -21.78
CA MET A 60 -12.52 -3.43 -22.61
C MET A 60 -11.01 -3.19 -22.86
N GLY A 61 -10.16 -3.78 -22.04
CA GLY A 61 -8.71 -3.73 -22.24
C GLY A 61 -8.16 -2.32 -22.45
N ALA A 62 -7.63 -2.08 -23.64
CA ALA A 62 -7.00 -0.82 -24.01
C ALA A 62 -7.94 0.40 -23.91
N GLU A 63 -9.23 0.23 -24.13
CA GLU A 63 -10.20 1.32 -24.01
C GLU A 63 -10.30 1.85 -22.58
N THR A 64 -10.07 0.98 -21.57
CA THR A 64 -10.08 1.36 -20.15
C THR A 64 -8.71 1.85 -19.67
N VAL A 65 -7.64 1.15 -20.08
CA VAL A 65 -6.29 1.32 -19.53
C VAL A 65 -5.44 2.26 -20.39
N GLY A 66 -5.77 2.40 -21.65
CA GLY A 66 -4.96 3.08 -22.65
C GLY A 66 -3.97 2.13 -23.34
N ASP A 67 -3.71 2.37 -24.62
CA ASP A 67 -2.92 1.49 -25.49
C ASP A 67 -1.53 1.17 -24.93
N ALA A 68 -0.81 2.19 -24.48
CA ALA A 68 0.57 2.02 -24.02
C ALA A 68 0.68 1.14 -22.77
N LEU A 69 -0.23 1.31 -21.81
CA LEU A 69 -0.25 0.49 -20.60
C LEU A 69 -0.78 -0.91 -20.90
N TRP A 70 -1.80 -1.01 -21.75
CA TRP A 70 -2.35 -2.30 -22.14
C TRP A 70 -1.33 -3.17 -22.88
N GLN A 71 -0.59 -2.60 -23.83
CA GLN A 71 0.49 -3.32 -24.52
C GLN A 71 1.58 -3.84 -23.60
N LYS A 72 1.84 -3.11 -22.50
CA LYS A 72 2.90 -3.45 -21.58
C LYS A 72 2.46 -4.46 -20.52
N TYR A 73 1.26 -4.29 -19.96
CA TYR A 73 0.86 -5.01 -18.75
C TYR A 73 -0.30 -5.98 -18.98
N HIS A 74 -1.11 -5.79 -20.01
CA HIS A 74 -2.35 -6.54 -20.29
C HIS A 74 -3.29 -6.64 -19.07
N ARG A 75 -3.26 -5.61 -18.21
CA ARG A 75 -4.05 -5.48 -16.99
C ARG A 75 -3.99 -4.05 -16.47
N TRP A 76 -4.80 -3.74 -15.48
CA TRP A 76 -4.66 -2.50 -14.70
C TRP A 76 -3.45 -2.62 -13.78
N PRO A 77 -2.41 -1.78 -13.92
CA PRO A 77 -1.11 -2.01 -13.27
C PRO A 77 -0.96 -1.36 -11.91
N MET A 78 -1.98 -0.66 -11.40
CA MET A 78 -1.86 0.12 -10.18
C MET A 78 -3.15 0.13 -9.35
N PHE A 79 -3.03 0.52 -8.12
CA PHE A 79 -4.12 0.98 -7.27
C PHE A 79 -3.60 2.06 -6.32
N SER A 80 -4.52 2.85 -5.78
CA SER A 80 -4.20 3.81 -4.73
C SER A 80 -5.00 3.51 -3.48
N LYS A 81 -4.51 3.96 -2.34
CA LYS A 81 -5.23 3.82 -1.08
C LYS A 81 -4.98 5.01 -0.17
N PHE A 82 -5.99 5.34 0.62
CA PHE A 82 -5.80 6.14 1.81
C PHE A 82 -5.56 5.23 3.01
N PHE A 83 -4.64 5.65 3.85
CA PHE A 83 -4.42 5.06 5.15
C PHE A 83 -4.96 6.01 6.22
N ASP A 84 -5.82 5.50 7.08
CA ASP A 84 -6.30 6.19 8.27
C ASP A 84 -6.10 5.26 9.47
N ASN A 85 -4.84 5.11 9.86
CA ASN A 85 -4.45 4.15 10.88
C ASN A 85 -4.33 4.83 12.25
N ALA A 86 -4.80 4.16 13.29
CA ALA A 86 -4.62 4.60 14.69
C ALA A 86 -3.18 4.42 15.19
N GLY A 87 -2.32 3.75 14.43
CA GLY A 87 -0.93 3.49 14.78
C GLY A 87 -0.04 3.33 13.55
N PRO A 88 1.26 3.11 13.76
CA PRO A 88 2.20 2.96 12.66
C PRO A 88 1.95 1.67 11.87
N LEU A 89 2.22 1.73 10.58
CA LEU A 89 2.33 0.52 9.75
C LEU A 89 3.56 -0.30 10.17
N PRO A 90 3.53 -1.63 9.99
CA PRO A 90 4.69 -2.45 10.24
C PRO A 90 5.89 -2.02 9.39
N HIS A 91 7.07 -2.02 9.97
CA HIS A 91 8.31 -1.81 9.24
C HIS A 91 8.57 -3.00 8.32
N HIS A 92 8.50 -2.80 7.01
CA HIS A 92 8.45 -3.87 6.01
C HIS A 92 9.21 -3.51 4.73
N ILE A 93 9.24 -4.43 3.79
CA ILE A 93 9.92 -4.29 2.51
C ILE A 93 9.12 -4.98 1.41
N HIS A 94 9.02 -4.36 0.25
CA HIS A 94 8.47 -4.99 -0.94
C HIS A 94 9.57 -5.55 -1.84
N HIS A 95 9.29 -6.68 -2.47
CA HIS A 95 10.24 -7.34 -3.36
C HIS A 95 10.54 -6.51 -4.61
N ARG A 96 11.81 -6.52 -5.02
CA ARG A 96 12.21 -6.08 -6.36
C ARG A 96 11.70 -7.06 -7.42
N GLN A 97 11.62 -6.62 -8.68
CA GLN A 97 11.09 -7.43 -9.77
C GLN A 97 11.81 -8.78 -9.91
N GLU A 98 13.14 -8.80 -9.81
CA GLU A 98 13.92 -10.05 -9.93
C GLU A 98 13.64 -11.07 -8.82
N HIS A 99 13.18 -10.61 -7.66
CA HIS A 99 12.77 -11.49 -6.56
C HIS A 99 11.31 -11.93 -6.68
N ALA A 100 10.43 -11.00 -7.01
CA ALA A 100 9.01 -11.26 -7.18
C ALA A 100 8.75 -12.25 -8.33
N ALA A 101 9.47 -12.13 -9.43
CA ALA A 101 9.38 -13.03 -10.58
C ALA A 101 9.62 -14.51 -10.23
N ARG A 102 10.38 -14.81 -9.17
CA ARG A 102 10.63 -16.19 -8.73
C ARG A 102 9.37 -16.92 -8.23
N VAL A 103 8.37 -16.17 -7.85
CA VAL A 103 7.07 -16.67 -7.38
C VAL A 103 5.92 -16.28 -8.29
N GLY A 104 6.22 -15.83 -9.52
CA GLY A 104 5.22 -15.43 -10.51
C GLY A 104 4.50 -14.12 -10.18
N ALA A 105 5.11 -13.28 -9.32
CA ALA A 105 4.59 -11.98 -8.93
C ALA A 105 5.39 -10.83 -9.55
N ASP A 106 4.90 -9.61 -9.39
CA ASP A 106 5.62 -8.39 -9.76
C ASP A 106 6.23 -7.71 -8.55
N GLY A 107 7.33 -6.99 -8.78
CA GLY A 107 7.88 -6.06 -7.84
C GLY A 107 6.87 -4.94 -7.54
N LYS A 108 6.89 -4.40 -6.31
CA LYS A 108 5.93 -3.39 -5.89
C LYS A 108 6.63 -2.07 -5.59
N PRO A 109 6.81 -1.19 -6.59
CA PRO A 109 7.15 0.20 -6.33
C PRO A 109 5.97 0.92 -5.70
N GLU A 110 6.22 1.84 -4.80
CA GLU A 110 5.19 2.64 -4.15
C GLU A 110 5.53 4.12 -4.22
N MET A 111 4.52 4.94 -4.00
CA MET A 111 4.65 6.38 -3.83
C MET A 111 3.70 6.80 -2.71
N TYR A 112 4.19 7.59 -1.77
CA TYR A 112 3.38 8.18 -0.72
C TYR A 112 3.17 9.66 -1.00
N PHE A 113 1.99 10.14 -0.67
CA PHE A 113 1.68 11.57 -0.62
C PHE A 113 0.97 11.89 0.68
N PHE A 114 1.41 12.95 1.35
CA PHE A 114 0.88 13.39 2.64
C PHE A 114 0.14 14.72 2.47
N PRO A 115 -1.17 14.70 2.17
CA PRO A 115 -1.94 15.92 1.95
C PRO A 115 -2.20 16.67 3.24
N SER A 116 -2.21 18.00 3.17
CA SER A 116 -2.36 18.90 4.32
C SER A 116 -3.67 18.70 5.09
N GLN A 117 -4.75 18.35 4.38
CA GLN A 117 -6.07 18.20 4.99
C GLN A 117 -6.26 16.89 5.75
N MET A 118 -5.44 15.89 5.48
CA MET A 118 -5.67 14.50 5.91
C MET A 118 -4.68 14.03 6.97
N ASN A 119 -3.60 14.78 7.23
CA ASN A 119 -2.59 14.40 8.21
C ASN A 119 -2.78 15.13 9.53
N ASN A 120 -3.64 14.59 10.37
CA ASN A 120 -3.88 15.13 11.70
C ASN A 120 -3.71 14.04 12.76
N HIS A 121 -2.62 14.10 13.49
CA HIS A 121 -2.31 13.22 14.62
C HIS A 121 -2.47 13.96 15.95
N GLY A 122 -3.59 14.61 16.17
CA GLY A 122 -3.78 15.36 17.42
C GLY A 122 -2.77 16.51 17.61
N GLY A 123 -2.26 17.05 16.52
CA GLY A 123 -1.26 18.13 16.52
C GLY A 123 0.20 17.65 16.43
N GLU A 124 0.45 16.35 16.41
CA GLU A 124 1.78 15.78 16.23
C GLU A 124 2.03 15.37 14.78
N PHE A 125 3.26 15.61 14.32
CA PHE A 125 3.67 15.19 12.99
C PHE A 125 4.02 13.71 12.95
N PRO A 126 3.54 12.96 11.94
CA PRO A 126 3.95 11.58 11.75
C PRO A 126 5.44 11.51 11.36
N PHE A 127 6.04 10.39 11.71
CA PHE A 127 7.39 10.02 11.29
C PHE A 127 7.31 8.78 10.41
N THR A 128 8.27 8.63 9.49
CA THR A 128 8.51 7.37 8.81
C THR A 128 9.93 6.90 9.05
N PHE A 129 10.10 5.57 9.09
CA PHE A 129 11.41 4.95 8.98
C PHE A 129 11.63 4.57 7.52
N PHE A 130 12.74 5.01 6.94
CA PHE A 130 12.99 4.83 5.51
C PHE A 130 14.46 4.53 5.24
N GLY A 131 14.73 3.29 4.84
CA GLY A 131 16.08 2.81 4.64
C GLY A 131 16.84 2.52 5.95
N PHE A 132 17.99 1.90 5.81
CA PHE A 132 18.91 1.68 6.90
C PHE A 132 19.96 2.78 6.97
N ASN A 133 20.52 3.00 8.16
CA ASN A 133 21.74 3.77 8.30
C ASN A 133 22.82 3.24 7.38
N PRO A 134 23.59 4.11 6.69
CA PRO A 134 24.59 3.67 5.72
C PRO A 134 25.66 2.73 6.29
N GLU A 135 25.90 2.79 7.60
CA GLU A 135 26.84 1.91 8.31
C GLU A 135 26.29 0.54 8.67
N THR A 136 24.95 0.32 8.47
CA THR A 136 24.32 -0.97 8.78
C THR A 136 24.82 -2.04 7.84
N THR A 137 25.37 -3.11 8.42
CA THR A 137 25.87 -4.24 7.66
C THR A 137 24.77 -5.28 7.39
N LYS A 138 24.99 -6.09 6.36
CA LYS A 138 24.11 -7.23 6.05
C LYS A 138 24.05 -8.22 7.21
N GLU A 139 25.17 -8.46 7.89
CA GLU A 139 25.28 -9.37 9.01
C GLU A 139 24.42 -8.93 10.18
N GLU A 140 24.38 -7.63 10.47
CA GLU A 140 23.54 -7.06 11.51
C GLU A 140 22.05 -7.20 11.21
N VAL A 141 21.65 -7.00 9.94
CA VAL A 141 20.26 -7.22 9.52
C VAL A 141 19.88 -8.69 9.65
N LEU A 142 20.74 -9.61 9.20
CA LEU A 142 20.50 -11.05 9.32
C LEU A 142 20.40 -11.49 10.79
N GLU A 143 21.20 -10.92 11.66
CA GLU A 143 21.11 -11.22 13.10
C GLU A 143 19.83 -10.68 13.72
N ALA A 144 19.37 -9.49 13.31
CA ALA A 144 18.08 -8.96 13.73
C ALA A 144 16.93 -9.88 13.27
N LEU A 145 16.94 -10.33 12.02
CA LEU A 145 15.95 -11.26 11.50
C LEU A 145 15.88 -12.59 12.27
N LYS A 146 17.02 -13.16 12.67
CA LYS A 146 17.06 -14.38 13.49
C LYS A 146 16.42 -14.17 14.88
N ARG A 147 16.46 -12.96 15.39
CA ARG A 147 15.87 -12.62 16.70
C ARG A 147 14.38 -12.29 16.62
N PHE A 148 13.84 -12.04 15.44
CA PHE A 148 12.44 -11.63 15.24
C PHE A 148 11.42 -12.50 16.02
N PRO A 149 11.49 -13.85 16.04
CA PRO A 149 10.55 -14.67 16.80
C PRO A 149 10.67 -14.54 18.32
N LYS A 150 11.69 -13.87 18.83
CA LYS A 150 11.95 -13.71 20.26
C LYS A 150 11.47 -12.36 20.83
N GLY A 151 10.87 -11.52 20.01
CA GLY A 151 10.40 -10.18 20.39
C GLY A 151 11.17 -9.07 19.69
N ASP A 152 11.50 -7.98 20.40
CA ASP A 152 12.25 -6.88 19.82
C ASP A 152 13.60 -7.33 19.25
N ASN A 153 13.73 -7.16 17.95
CA ASN A 153 14.95 -7.53 17.23
C ASN A 153 15.88 -6.34 16.96
N SER A 154 15.54 -5.16 17.44
CA SER A 154 16.30 -3.92 17.31
C SER A 154 16.50 -3.45 15.84
N ILE A 155 15.64 -3.90 14.91
CA ILE A 155 15.77 -3.51 13.49
C ILE A 155 15.51 -2.01 13.30
N LEU A 156 14.58 -1.43 14.06
CA LEU A 156 14.28 0.00 13.98
C LEU A 156 15.45 0.89 14.41
N SER A 157 16.30 0.41 15.32
CA SER A 157 17.51 1.14 15.74
C SER A 157 18.55 1.29 14.61
N ARG A 158 18.36 0.55 13.52
CA ARG A 158 19.24 0.60 12.33
C ARG A 158 18.62 1.39 11.19
N ALA A 159 17.35 1.74 11.30
CA ALA A 159 16.64 2.50 10.27
C ALA A 159 16.84 4.01 10.46
N MET A 160 16.79 4.74 9.36
CA MET A 160 16.75 6.19 9.38
C MET A 160 15.31 6.64 9.60
N ALA A 161 15.12 7.56 10.54
CA ALA A 161 13.83 8.16 10.84
C ALA A 161 13.72 9.57 10.23
N TYR A 162 12.59 9.86 9.61
CA TYR A 162 12.30 11.14 8.99
C TYR A 162 10.99 11.70 9.53
N LYS A 163 10.98 12.97 9.84
CA LYS A 163 9.74 13.70 10.07
C LYS A 163 9.12 14.00 8.72
N LEU A 164 7.84 13.69 8.58
CA LEU A 164 7.10 13.94 7.35
C LEU A 164 6.65 15.40 7.29
N ASP A 165 6.85 16.02 6.12
CA ASP A 165 6.30 17.31 5.81
C ASP A 165 5.01 17.17 5.00
N LEU A 166 4.01 18.02 5.31
CA LEU A 166 2.76 18.03 4.55
C LEU A 166 2.99 18.49 3.11
N ASP A 167 2.11 18.06 2.21
CA ASP A 167 2.17 18.34 0.78
C ASP A 167 3.44 17.81 0.09
N THR A 168 4.04 16.77 0.66
CA THR A 168 5.21 16.11 0.09
C THR A 168 4.87 14.74 -0.46
N GLY A 169 5.59 14.37 -1.53
CA GLY A 169 5.57 13.04 -2.12
C GLY A 169 6.89 12.30 -1.83
N TRP A 170 6.78 11.00 -1.60
CA TRP A 170 7.92 10.11 -1.33
C TRP A 170 7.91 8.98 -2.35
N ASP A 171 9.00 8.83 -3.08
CA ASP A 171 9.24 7.64 -3.91
C ASP A 171 9.76 6.51 -3.02
N VAL A 172 9.07 5.38 -3.05
CA VAL A 172 9.36 4.20 -2.25
C VAL A 172 9.74 3.05 -3.17
N PRO A 173 11.01 2.98 -3.60
CA PRO A 173 11.41 1.94 -4.53
C PRO A 173 11.35 0.55 -3.87
N PRO A 174 11.04 -0.50 -4.65
CA PRO A 174 11.05 -1.86 -4.14
C PRO A 174 12.46 -2.24 -3.67
N GLY A 175 12.54 -2.96 -2.56
CA GLY A 175 13.79 -3.33 -1.93
C GLY A 175 14.32 -2.33 -0.90
N VAL A 176 13.59 -1.26 -0.63
CA VAL A 176 13.86 -0.34 0.47
C VAL A 176 12.99 -0.70 1.66
N MET A 177 13.58 -0.77 2.84
CA MET A 177 12.88 -0.98 4.09
C MET A 177 12.13 0.29 4.49
N HIS A 178 10.84 0.22 4.80
CA HIS A 178 10.01 1.38 5.14
C HIS A 178 8.85 1.01 6.04
#